data_90d8011975a4c22f4f290baacc3045fa
#
_entry.id   90d8011975a4c22f4f290baacc3045fa
#
_cell.length_a   1.000
_cell.length_b   1.000
_cell.length_c   1.000
_cell.angle_alpha   90.00
_cell.angle_beta   90.00
_cell.angle_gamma   90.00
#
_symmetry.space_group_name_H-M   'P 1'
#
loop_
_entity.id
_entity.type
_entity.pdbx_description
1 polymer ?
#
loop_
_entity_poly.entity_id
_entity_poly.type
_entity_poly.pdbx_seq_one_letter_code
_entity_poly.pdbx_strand_id
1 'polypeptide(L)'
;MKKKSSELDFLSSLEEGKEVTQQLISKKISVSIGFVNALIKKFLKKGIIKVQQAPYKRFIYYVTPDGFSQKSKLVLEYLTDSLSLFRALRSELNLVFSKNKNVSFFLYGISEITEIAILSANEANVKIGGILDI
;
A
#
# COMPACT_ATOMS: atom_id res chain seq x y z
N MET A 1 6.05 0.75 -9.11
CA MET A 1 5.20 0.46 -7.96
C MET A 1 5.70 1.06 -6.66
N LYS A 2 6.93 0.80 -6.20
CA LYS A 2 7.45 1.35 -4.92
C LYS A 2 7.40 2.87 -4.82
N LYS A 3 7.70 3.62 -5.89
CA LYS A 3 7.69 5.09 -5.89
C LYS A 3 6.28 5.66 -5.72
N LYS A 4 5.29 5.14 -6.43
CA LYS A 4 3.88 5.56 -6.32
C LYS A 4 3.27 5.22 -4.97
N SER A 5 3.61 4.05 -4.44
CA SER A 5 3.19 3.62 -3.11
C SER A 5 3.76 4.55 -2.03
N SER A 6 5.02 4.94 -2.13
CA SER A 6 5.65 5.88 -1.19
C SER A 6 5.04 7.28 -1.25
N GLU A 7 4.66 7.77 -2.42
CA GLU A 7 3.96 9.06 -2.57
C GLU A 7 2.57 9.01 -1.91
N LEU A 8 1.83 7.93 -2.12
CA LEU A 8 0.53 7.71 -1.48
C LEU A 8 0.67 7.61 0.04
N ASP A 9 1.63 6.84 0.52
CA ASP A 9 1.91 6.69 1.95
C ASP A 9 2.27 8.04 2.58
N PHE A 10 3.07 8.85 1.90
CA PHE A 10 3.41 10.20 2.34
C PHE A 10 2.17 11.07 2.46
N LEU A 11 1.34 11.16 1.43
CA LEU A 11 0.11 11.98 1.45
C LEU A 11 -0.88 11.49 2.52
N SER A 12 -0.96 10.19 2.73
CA SER A 12 -1.80 9.59 3.77
C SER A 12 -1.25 9.80 5.18
N SER A 13 0.05 10.05 5.32
CA SER A 13 0.69 10.35 6.61
C SER A 13 0.41 11.75 7.12
N LEU A 14 -0.04 12.66 6.25
CA LEU A 14 -0.37 14.04 6.61
C LEU A 14 -1.79 14.09 7.20
N GLU A 15 -1.87 14.13 8.51
CA GLU A 15 -3.14 14.33 9.21
C GLU A 15 -3.49 15.81 9.25
N GLU A 16 -4.71 16.14 8.85
CA GLU A 16 -5.17 17.52 8.77
C GLU A 16 -5.09 18.22 10.13
N GLY A 17 -4.46 19.40 10.14
CA GLY A 17 -4.33 20.23 11.33
C GLY A 17 -3.34 19.76 12.37
N LYS A 18 -2.62 18.66 12.15
CA LYS A 18 -1.61 18.16 13.09
C LYS A 18 -0.21 18.57 12.68
N GLU A 19 0.58 18.97 13.68
CA GLU A 19 2.00 19.23 13.50
C GLU A 19 2.74 17.92 13.24
N VAL A 20 3.53 17.89 12.18
CA VAL A 20 4.31 16.72 11.80
C VAL A 20 5.74 17.15 11.46
N THR A 21 6.71 16.41 11.98
CA THR A 21 8.11 16.59 11.59
C THR A 21 8.47 15.63 10.47
N GLN A 22 9.47 16.00 9.67
CA GLN A 22 9.99 15.11 8.62
C GLN A 22 10.48 13.78 9.21
N GLN A 23 11.01 13.81 10.43
CA GLN A 23 11.48 12.63 11.13
C GLN A 23 10.32 11.68 11.50
N LEU A 24 9.19 12.22 11.95
CA LEU A 24 8.00 11.41 12.24
C LEU A 24 7.42 10.77 10.97
N ILE A 25 7.35 11.54 9.88
CA ILE A 25 6.91 11.01 8.58
C ILE A 25 7.84 9.89 8.13
N SER A 26 9.14 10.12 8.18
CA SER A 26 10.17 9.14 7.82
C SER A 26 9.97 7.80 8.56
N LYS A 27 9.76 7.86 9.86
CA LYS A 27 9.49 6.66 10.67
C LYS A 27 8.16 5.99 10.31
N LYS A 28 7.12 6.78 10.12
CA LYS A 28 5.76 6.28 9.85
C LYS A 28 5.67 5.52 8.52
N ILE A 29 6.34 6.00 7.50
CA ILE A 29 6.31 5.39 6.16
C ILE A 29 7.56 4.60 5.79
N SER A 30 8.49 4.44 6.74
CA SER A 30 9.71 3.62 6.60
C SER A 30 10.59 4.03 5.41
N VAL A 31 10.84 5.33 5.29
CA VAL A 31 11.76 5.89 4.28
C VAL A 31 12.75 6.84 4.95
N SER A 32 13.81 7.22 4.25
CA SER A 32 14.81 8.16 4.77
C SER A 32 14.25 9.58 4.91
N ILE A 33 14.82 10.35 5.84
CA ILE A 33 14.47 11.78 6.02
C ILE A 33 14.77 12.57 4.74
N GLY A 34 15.86 12.26 4.04
CA GLY A 34 16.21 12.89 2.76
C GLY A 34 15.16 12.64 1.69
N PHE A 35 14.60 11.45 1.63
CA PHE A 35 13.50 11.11 0.72
C PHE A 35 12.23 11.90 1.06
N VAL A 36 11.87 11.98 2.34
CA VAL A 36 10.73 12.80 2.80
C VAL A 36 10.92 14.27 2.40
N ASN A 37 12.10 14.83 2.63
CA ASN A 37 12.41 16.21 2.23
C ASN A 37 12.26 16.41 0.73
N ALA A 38 12.74 15.48 -0.09
CA ALA A 38 12.58 15.52 -1.54
C ALA A 38 11.09 15.48 -1.96
N LEU A 39 10.29 14.66 -1.33
CA LEU A 39 8.82 14.60 -1.57
C LEU A 39 8.14 15.91 -1.19
N ILE A 40 8.48 16.49 -0.05
CA ILE A 40 7.94 17.78 0.39
C ILE A 40 8.23 18.87 -0.63
N LYS A 41 9.48 18.99 -1.07
CA LYS A 41 9.88 19.97 -2.09
C LYS A 41 9.15 19.77 -3.40
N LYS A 42 9.02 18.54 -3.85
CA LYS A 42 8.30 18.17 -5.07
C LYS A 42 6.82 18.56 -4.99
N PHE A 43 6.16 18.21 -3.89
CA PHE A 43 4.73 18.43 -3.72
C PHE A 43 4.39 19.91 -3.44
N LEU A 44 5.25 20.65 -2.74
CA LEU A 44 5.11 22.10 -2.60
C LEU A 44 5.20 22.79 -3.96
N LYS A 45 6.18 22.41 -4.79
CA LYS A 45 6.35 22.97 -6.13
C LYS A 45 5.14 22.67 -7.03
N LYS A 46 4.54 21.51 -6.92
CA LYS A 46 3.36 21.10 -7.71
C LYS A 46 2.03 21.63 -7.14
N GLY A 47 2.03 22.27 -5.98
CA GLY A 47 0.79 22.73 -5.33
C GLY A 47 -0.08 21.62 -4.77
N ILE A 48 0.48 20.42 -4.54
CA ILE A 48 -0.23 19.27 -3.97
C ILE A 48 -0.38 19.42 -2.47
N ILE A 49 0.63 19.98 -1.82
CA ILE A 49 0.60 20.32 -0.39
C ILE A 49 0.93 21.79 -0.19
N LYS A 50 0.52 22.31 0.95
CA LYS A 50 0.95 23.61 1.46
C LYS A 50 1.53 23.45 2.85
N VAL A 51 2.40 24.36 3.25
CA VAL A 51 3.02 24.38 4.57
C VAL A 51 2.64 25.63 5.32
N GLN A 52 2.35 25.48 6.60
CA GLN A 52 2.16 26.58 7.54
C GLN A 52 3.16 26.43 8.67
N GLN A 53 3.83 27.53 9.02
CA GLN A 53 4.75 27.52 10.15
C GLN A 53 3.97 27.66 11.46
N ALA A 54 4.23 26.76 12.39
CA ALA A 54 3.72 26.80 13.75
C ALA A 54 4.77 27.37 14.71
N PRO A 55 4.41 27.74 15.94
CA PRO A 55 5.38 28.20 16.95
C PRO A 55 6.53 27.18 17.16
N TYR A 56 7.70 27.67 17.58
CA TYR A 56 8.91 26.86 17.83
C TYR A 56 9.49 26.16 16.58
N LYS A 57 9.46 26.82 15.42
CA LYS A 57 9.99 26.31 14.14
C LYS A 57 9.39 24.96 13.71
N ARG A 58 8.17 24.67 14.13
CA ARG A 58 7.42 23.52 13.68
C ARG A 58 6.64 23.83 12.41
N PHE A 59 6.32 22.81 11.63
CA PHE A 59 5.59 22.97 10.38
C PHE A 59 4.36 22.09 10.39
N ILE A 60 3.28 22.63 9.82
CA ILE A 60 2.04 21.88 9.58
C ILE A 60 1.87 21.79 8.07
N TYR A 61 1.67 20.60 7.57
CA TYR A 61 1.47 20.34 6.15
C TYR A 61 0.00 20.03 5.89
N TYR A 62 -0.53 20.61 4.82
CA TYR A 62 -1.91 20.42 4.40
C TYR A 62 -1.95 19.90 2.98
N VAL A 63 -2.86 18.98 2.69
CA VAL A 63 -3.16 18.56 1.34
C VAL A 63 -4.09 19.58 0.71
N THR A 64 -3.72 20.12 -0.44
CA THR A 64 -4.56 21.08 -1.19
C THR A 64 -5.70 20.36 -1.92
N PRO A 65 -6.73 21.07 -2.46
CA PRO A 65 -7.73 20.42 -3.32
C PRO A 65 -7.12 19.69 -4.51
N ASP A 66 -6.09 20.26 -5.15
CA ASP A 66 -5.33 19.57 -6.22
C ASP A 66 -4.59 18.35 -5.69
N GLY A 67 -4.08 18.42 -4.47
CA GLY A 67 -3.47 17.30 -3.77
C GLY A 67 -4.46 16.18 -3.47
N PHE A 68 -5.69 16.49 -3.15
CA PHE A 68 -6.77 15.51 -2.98
C PHE A 68 -7.07 14.77 -4.28
N SER A 69 -7.14 15.48 -5.40
CA SER A 69 -7.30 14.86 -6.72
C SER A 69 -6.14 13.94 -7.06
N GLN A 70 -4.91 14.38 -6.79
CA GLN A 70 -3.73 13.56 -7.01
C GLN A 70 -3.70 12.31 -6.12
N LYS A 71 -4.05 12.47 -4.86
CA LYS A 71 -4.16 11.34 -3.92
C LYS A 71 -5.20 10.32 -4.38
N SER A 72 -6.35 10.78 -4.85
CA SER A 72 -7.42 9.92 -5.38
C SER A 72 -6.94 9.12 -6.59
N LYS A 73 -6.20 9.74 -7.51
CA LYS A 73 -5.57 9.03 -8.64
C LYS A 73 -4.61 7.95 -8.18
N LEU A 74 -3.75 8.26 -7.21
CA LEU A 74 -2.79 7.29 -6.67
C LEU A 74 -3.50 6.11 -6.01
N VAL A 75 -4.59 6.36 -5.28
CA VAL A 75 -5.42 5.30 -4.67
C VAL A 75 -6.01 4.40 -5.76
N LEU A 76 -6.58 4.98 -6.82
CA LEU A 76 -7.16 4.21 -7.94
C LEU A 76 -6.10 3.39 -8.66
N GLU A 77 -4.93 3.96 -8.93
CA GLU A 77 -3.80 3.22 -9.53
C GLU A 77 -3.36 2.06 -8.65
N TYR A 78 -3.22 2.29 -7.35
CA TYR A 78 -2.85 1.25 -6.38
C TYR A 78 -3.88 0.11 -6.36
N LEU A 79 -5.17 0.43 -6.32
CA LEU A 79 -6.24 -0.57 -6.36
C LEU A 79 -6.23 -1.35 -7.67
N THR A 80 -6.05 -0.69 -8.80
CA THR A 80 -5.99 -1.33 -10.12
C THR A 80 -4.83 -2.31 -10.20
N ASP A 81 -3.64 -1.89 -9.76
CA ASP A 81 -2.44 -2.74 -9.73
C ASP A 81 -2.64 -3.94 -8.79
N SER A 82 -3.22 -3.72 -7.61
CA SER A 82 -3.49 -4.77 -6.63
C SER A 82 -4.52 -5.78 -7.15
N LEU A 83 -5.58 -5.33 -7.81
CA LEU A 83 -6.58 -6.20 -8.41
C LEU A 83 -6.02 -7.00 -9.60
N SER A 84 -5.13 -6.41 -10.39
CA SER A 84 -4.44 -7.12 -11.46
C SER A 84 -3.57 -8.24 -10.94
N LEU A 85 -2.81 -7.98 -9.87
CA LEU A 85 -2.01 -9.01 -9.19
C LEU A 85 -2.90 -10.12 -8.63
N PHE A 86 -3.99 -9.76 -7.96
CA PHE A 86 -4.96 -10.71 -7.42
C PHE A 86 -5.51 -11.64 -8.51
N ARG A 87 -5.93 -11.08 -9.64
CA ARG A 87 -6.46 -11.86 -10.78
C ARG A 87 -5.42 -12.80 -11.37
N ALA A 88 -4.18 -12.35 -11.51
CA ALA A 88 -3.08 -13.17 -12.04
C ALA A 88 -2.79 -14.35 -11.11
N LEU A 89 -2.64 -14.11 -9.82
CA LEU A 89 -2.40 -15.15 -8.82
C LEU A 89 -3.56 -16.14 -8.73
N ARG A 90 -4.79 -15.63 -8.74
CA ARG A 90 -5.99 -16.46 -8.73
C ARG A 90 -6.06 -17.38 -9.95
N SER A 91 -5.72 -16.87 -11.12
CA SER A 91 -5.69 -17.67 -12.36
C SER A 91 -4.68 -18.80 -12.28
N GLU A 92 -3.47 -18.52 -11.82
CA GLU A 92 -2.44 -19.54 -11.65
C GLU A 92 -2.81 -20.59 -10.60
N LEU A 93 -3.32 -20.15 -9.46
CA LEU A 93 -3.75 -21.08 -8.39
C LEU A 93 -4.92 -21.95 -8.85
N ASN A 94 -5.86 -21.41 -9.58
CA ASN A 94 -6.97 -22.18 -10.14
C ASN A 94 -6.50 -23.28 -11.09
N LEU A 95 -5.46 -23.03 -11.87
CA LEU A 95 -4.86 -24.07 -12.72
C LEU A 95 -4.27 -25.22 -11.88
N VAL A 96 -3.55 -24.88 -10.81
CA VAL A 96 -2.98 -25.88 -9.90
C VAL A 96 -4.06 -26.69 -9.21
N PHE A 97 -5.06 -26.02 -8.64
CA PHE A 97 -6.14 -26.67 -7.92
C PHE A 97 -7.05 -27.51 -8.82
N SER A 98 -7.33 -27.05 -10.03
CA SER A 98 -8.16 -27.79 -11.01
C SER A 98 -7.52 -29.10 -11.43
N LYS A 99 -6.19 -29.13 -11.53
CA LYS A 99 -5.44 -30.34 -11.89
C LYS A 99 -5.32 -31.34 -10.75
N ASN A 100 -5.54 -30.93 -9.52
CA ASN A 100 -5.25 -31.70 -8.32
C ASN A 100 -6.44 -31.70 -7.33
N LYS A 101 -7.66 -31.88 -7.82
CA LYS A 101 -8.89 -31.77 -6.99
C LYS A 101 -8.99 -32.79 -5.85
N ASN A 102 -8.34 -33.93 -6.00
CA ASN A 102 -8.41 -35.03 -5.01
C ASN A 102 -7.23 -35.01 -4.03
N VAL A 103 -6.45 -33.94 -3.99
CA VAL A 103 -5.27 -33.79 -3.13
C VAL A 103 -5.56 -32.72 -2.09
N SER A 104 -5.12 -32.94 -0.85
CA SER A 104 -5.10 -31.90 0.16
C SER A 104 -3.81 -31.10 0.07
N PHE A 105 -3.91 -29.78 0.12
CA PHE A 105 -2.78 -28.88 0.08
C PHE A 105 -2.46 -28.34 1.47
N PHE A 106 -1.18 -28.12 1.72
CA PHE A 106 -0.70 -27.34 2.86
C PHE A 106 -0.04 -26.09 2.33
N LEU A 107 -0.32 -24.97 2.97
CA LEU A 107 0.28 -23.68 2.61
C LEU A 107 1.45 -23.39 3.55
N TYR A 108 2.51 -22.79 3.01
CA TYR A 108 3.68 -22.45 3.77
C TYR A 108 3.85 -20.93 3.84
N GLY A 109 3.90 -20.41 5.06
CA GLY A 109 3.98 -18.98 5.35
C GLY A 109 2.62 -18.29 5.47
N ILE A 110 2.63 -17.12 6.11
CA ILE A 110 1.45 -16.27 6.26
C ILE A 110 1.71 -14.95 5.53
N SER A 111 0.87 -14.68 4.52
CA SER A 111 0.95 -13.46 3.70
C SER A 111 -0.36 -13.23 2.96
N GLU A 112 -0.48 -12.12 2.26
CA GLU A 112 -1.61 -11.84 1.37
C GLU A 112 -1.77 -12.95 0.30
N ILE A 113 -0.69 -13.55 -0.16
CA ILE A 113 -0.72 -14.66 -1.12
C ILE A 113 -1.39 -15.89 -0.50
N THR A 114 -1.14 -16.15 0.78
CA THR A 114 -1.79 -17.23 1.53
C THR A 114 -3.31 -17.03 1.58
N GLU A 115 -3.77 -15.83 1.83
CA GLU A 115 -5.20 -15.49 1.84
C GLU A 115 -5.83 -15.70 0.46
N ILE A 116 -5.17 -15.26 -0.59
CA ILE A 116 -5.62 -15.46 -1.98
C ILE A 116 -5.69 -16.96 -2.31
N ALA A 117 -4.72 -17.74 -1.86
CA ALA A 117 -4.68 -19.19 -2.06
C ALA A 117 -5.88 -19.88 -1.38
N ILE A 118 -6.21 -19.49 -0.16
CA ILE A 118 -7.39 -20.02 0.59
C ILE A 118 -8.67 -19.71 -0.16
N LEU A 119 -8.86 -18.47 -0.62
CA LEU A 119 -10.03 -18.06 -1.39
C LEU A 119 -10.15 -18.86 -2.69
N SER A 120 -9.05 -19.02 -3.42
CA SER A 120 -9.01 -19.77 -4.68
C SER A 120 -9.29 -21.26 -4.46
N ALA A 121 -8.76 -21.84 -3.40
CA ALA A 121 -9.05 -23.24 -3.01
C ALA A 121 -10.53 -23.46 -2.68
N ASN A 122 -11.14 -22.54 -1.95
CA ASN A 122 -12.57 -22.58 -1.64
C ASN A 122 -13.43 -22.53 -2.92
N GLU A 123 -13.09 -21.67 -3.87
CA GLU A 123 -13.79 -21.60 -5.16
C GLU A 123 -13.64 -22.88 -5.98
N ALA A 124 -12.47 -23.50 -5.94
CA ALA A 124 -12.19 -24.76 -6.65
C ALA A 124 -12.67 -26.01 -5.92
N ASN A 125 -13.26 -25.87 -4.72
CA ASN A 125 -13.63 -26.97 -3.84
C ASN A 125 -12.45 -27.90 -3.51
N VAL A 126 -11.29 -27.31 -3.27
CA VAL A 126 -10.06 -28.02 -2.89
C VAL A 126 -9.82 -27.83 -1.40
N LYS A 127 -9.41 -28.89 -0.73
CA LYS A 127 -9.17 -28.87 0.70
C LYS A 127 -7.79 -28.34 1.03
N ILE A 128 -7.72 -27.35 1.89
CA ILE A 128 -6.50 -26.89 2.54
C ILE A 128 -6.40 -27.58 3.89
N GLY A 129 -5.36 -28.41 4.09
CA GLY A 129 -5.17 -29.19 5.31
C GLY A 129 -4.62 -28.37 6.48
N GLY A 130 -3.94 -27.27 6.18
CA GLY A 130 -3.37 -26.39 7.18
C GLY A 130 -2.39 -25.38 6.61
N ILE A 131 -1.97 -24.48 7.47
CA ILE A 131 -0.92 -23.49 7.16
C ILE A 131 0.27 -23.78 8.06
N LEU A 132 1.44 -23.89 7.45
CA LEU A 132 2.71 -24.07 8.13
C LEU A 132 3.41 -22.73 8.21
N ASP A 133 3.65 -22.27 9.43
CA ASP A 133 4.40 -21.05 9.70
C ASP A 133 5.65 -21.38 10.52
N ILE A 134 6.74 -20.65 10.28
CA ILE A 134 8.01 -20.82 11.00
C ILE A 134 8.29 -19.60 11.85
#